data_ae2b456b7aa4861176d2fc267f32adde
#
_entry.id   ae2b456b7aa4861176d2fc267f32adde
#
_cell.length_a   1.000
_cell.length_b   1.000
_cell.length_c   1.000
_cell.angle_alpha   90.00
_cell.angle_beta   90.00
_cell.angle_gamma   90.00
#
_symmetry.space_group_name_H-M   'P 1'
#
loop_
_entity.id
_entity.type
_entity.pdbx_description
1 polymer ?
#
loop_
_entity_poly.entity_id
_entity_poly.type
_entity_poly.pdbx_seq_one_letter_code
_entity_poly.pdbx_strand_id
1 'polypeptide(L)'
;MRLLPALLLSCWIPHAAAQAGTDLRARCEDTLGSTVSVLSSRQQGYRLDHTRSYHDLTRMKGSARRNAYVLGLTHTESRVSIKVEGKMLSDPASGYECIAPRVEVLLYYLPIVVYVGREFPPGSCAYQEVLAHEMRHLNTYLDYLPKAEARVRAALAQRFQDKPLYARLGQAQALLQRELDTGWMSYIRSEMARVETLQAAIDSPQEYARLGKVCAGEVESLIRMTNKHARRSKAQ
;
A
#
# COMPACT_ATOMS: atom_id res chain seq x y z
N MET A 1 10.83 26.00 -84.56
CA MET A 1 10.75 25.02 -83.44
C MET A 1 11.71 25.46 -82.37
N ARG A 2 11.17 26.06 -81.29
CA ARG A 2 11.96 26.51 -80.12
C ARG A 2 11.64 25.60 -78.95
N LEU A 3 12.63 24.88 -78.46
CA LEU A 3 12.53 24.04 -77.27
C LEU A 3 12.82 24.89 -76.05
N LEU A 4 11.88 24.91 -75.09
CA LEU A 4 12.05 25.48 -73.75
C LEU A 4 12.61 24.41 -72.81
N PRO A 5 13.60 24.74 -71.94
CA PRO A 5 14.02 23.83 -70.90
C PRO A 5 13.12 23.91 -69.67
N ALA A 6 12.62 22.78 -69.15
CA ALA A 6 11.91 22.67 -67.91
C ALA A 6 12.90 22.76 -66.72
N LEU A 7 12.74 23.78 -65.84
CA LEU A 7 13.42 23.89 -64.55
C LEU A 7 12.73 22.94 -63.54
N LEU A 8 13.43 21.91 -63.10
CA LEU A 8 13.05 21.11 -61.97
C LEU A 8 13.49 21.83 -60.68
N LEU A 9 12.55 22.39 -59.93
CA LEU A 9 12.75 22.87 -58.56
C LEU A 9 12.79 21.66 -57.60
N SER A 10 13.98 21.29 -57.11
CA SER A 10 14.15 20.32 -56.06
C SER A 10 13.77 20.98 -54.73
N CYS A 11 12.68 20.50 -54.14
CA CYS A 11 12.22 20.92 -52.80
C CYS A 11 13.09 20.25 -51.75
N TRP A 12 14.04 20.99 -51.19
CA TRP A 12 14.85 20.54 -50.02
C TRP A 12 14.01 20.68 -48.78
N ILE A 13 13.53 19.56 -48.21
CA ILE A 13 12.88 19.51 -46.90
C ILE A 13 14.01 19.43 -45.85
N PRO A 14 14.06 20.33 -44.87
CA PRO A 14 15.09 20.29 -43.86
C PRO A 14 14.86 19.10 -42.92
N HIS A 15 15.81 18.17 -42.86
CA HIS A 15 15.83 17.01 -41.95
C HIS A 15 16.27 17.37 -40.51
N ALA A 16 16.33 18.66 -40.14
CA ALA A 16 16.90 19.13 -38.89
C ALA A 16 16.08 18.73 -37.63
N ALA A 17 14.77 18.60 -37.75
CA ALA A 17 13.92 18.30 -36.57
C ALA A 17 14.05 16.84 -36.10
N ALA A 18 14.29 15.89 -37.00
CA ALA A 18 14.43 14.49 -36.64
C ALA A 18 15.79 14.20 -35.97
N GLN A 19 16.83 14.91 -36.33
CA GLN A 19 18.15 14.79 -35.73
C GLN A 19 18.24 15.37 -34.32
N ALA A 20 17.55 16.48 -34.03
CA ALA A 20 17.51 17.08 -32.70
C ALA A 20 16.84 16.17 -31.66
N GLY A 21 15.78 15.43 -32.04
CA GLY A 21 15.10 14.50 -31.16
C GLY A 21 15.92 13.23 -30.82
N THR A 22 16.73 12.75 -31.74
CA THR A 22 17.66 11.62 -31.51
C THR A 22 18.84 12.04 -30.62
N ASP A 23 19.33 13.25 -30.77
CA ASP A 23 20.44 13.79 -29.94
C ASP A 23 20.02 13.96 -28.47
N LEU A 24 18.84 14.53 -28.18
CA LEU A 24 18.36 14.67 -26.80
C LEU A 24 18.20 13.29 -26.14
N ARG A 25 17.68 12.29 -26.86
CA ARG A 25 17.48 10.96 -26.31
C ARG A 25 18.81 10.29 -25.95
N ALA A 26 19.77 10.29 -26.85
CA ALA A 26 21.10 9.75 -26.61
C ALA A 26 21.76 10.48 -25.42
N ARG A 27 21.72 11.82 -25.38
CA ARG A 27 22.26 12.62 -24.30
C ARG A 27 21.57 12.34 -22.95
N CYS A 28 20.25 12.07 -22.94
CA CYS A 28 19.55 11.67 -21.72
C CYS A 28 20.05 10.33 -21.22
N GLU A 29 20.12 9.34 -22.08
CA GLU A 29 20.56 7.99 -21.73
C GLU A 29 22.01 8.01 -21.24
N ASP A 30 22.90 8.73 -21.92
CA ASP A 30 24.31 8.80 -21.57
C ASP A 30 24.61 9.65 -20.33
N THR A 31 23.92 10.79 -20.17
CA THR A 31 24.25 11.79 -19.14
C THR A 31 23.55 11.52 -17.81
N LEU A 32 22.28 11.05 -17.83
CA LEU A 32 21.47 10.90 -16.63
C LEU A 32 21.67 9.54 -15.93
N GLY A 33 22.27 8.59 -16.62
CA GLY A 33 22.40 7.22 -16.13
C GLY A 33 21.06 6.51 -16.04
N SER A 34 21.03 5.37 -15.39
CA SER A 34 19.82 4.58 -15.25
C SER A 34 18.83 5.23 -14.29
N THR A 35 17.55 5.14 -14.61
CA THR A 35 16.47 5.39 -13.63
C THR A 35 16.48 4.28 -12.59
N VAL A 36 16.21 4.64 -11.34
CA VAL A 36 16.28 3.70 -10.23
C VAL A 36 14.95 3.72 -9.48
N SER A 37 14.39 2.53 -9.24
CA SER A 37 13.33 2.37 -8.26
C SER A 37 13.86 1.61 -7.06
N VAL A 38 13.72 2.18 -5.87
CA VAL A 38 14.12 1.58 -4.61
C VAL A 38 12.87 1.35 -3.77
N LEU A 39 12.64 0.10 -3.43
CA LEU A 39 11.53 -0.27 -2.56
C LEU A 39 12.08 -0.93 -1.31
N SER A 40 11.60 -0.49 -0.17
CA SER A 40 11.84 -1.13 1.11
C SER A 40 10.53 -1.36 1.85
N SER A 41 10.51 -2.37 2.70
CA SER A 41 9.42 -2.60 3.63
C SER A 41 9.95 -2.65 5.05
N ARG A 42 9.16 -2.19 6.01
CA ARG A 42 9.53 -2.17 7.42
C ARG A 42 8.36 -2.58 8.31
N GLN A 43 8.70 -3.39 9.27
CA GLN A 43 7.80 -3.78 10.34
C GLN A 43 8.39 -3.32 11.68
N GLN A 44 7.53 -2.82 12.57
CA GLN A 44 7.93 -2.26 13.87
C GLN A 44 7.62 -3.17 15.06
N GLY A 45 7.44 -4.49 14.80
CA GLY A 45 7.03 -5.43 15.84
C GLY A 45 5.56 -5.31 16.23
N TYR A 46 5.19 -5.89 17.35
CA TYR A 46 3.84 -5.83 17.90
C TYR A 46 3.87 -5.75 19.42
N ARG A 47 2.75 -5.37 20.03
CA ARG A 47 2.53 -5.43 21.46
C ARG A 47 1.21 -6.10 21.80
N LEU A 48 1.15 -6.76 22.93
CA LEU A 48 -0.08 -7.28 23.50
C LEU A 48 -0.71 -6.22 24.43
N ASP A 49 -2.03 -6.16 24.42
CA ASP A 49 -2.79 -5.25 25.29
C ASP A 49 -4.09 -5.94 25.73
N HIS A 50 -4.29 -6.11 27.01
CA HIS A 50 -5.51 -6.67 27.61
C HIS A 50 -6.20 -5.69 28.58
N THR A 51 -5.97 -4.41 28.39
CA THR A 51 -6.60 -3.36 29.22
C THR A 51 -8.01 -2.99 28.77
N ARG A 52 -8.35 -3.30 27.52
CA ARG A 52 -9.64 -2.96 26.90
C ARG A 52 -10.68 -4.04 27.17
N SER A 53 -11.94 -3.62 27.42
CA SER A 53 -13.07 -4.54 27.46
C SER A 53 -13.47 -5.01 26.05
N TYR A 54 -14.09 -6.17 25.93
CA TYR A 54 -14.63 -6.62 24.65
C TYR A 54 -15.71 -5.64 24.10
N HIS A 55 -16.37 -4.88 24.95
CA HIS A 55 -17.25 -3.80 24.52
C HIS A 55 -16.48 -2.65 23.85
N ASP A 56 -15.31 -2.27 24.40
CA ASP A 56 -14.45 -1.25 23.81
C ASP A 56 -13.90 -1.75 22.46
N LEU A 57 -13.44 -2.99 22.40
CA LEU A 57 -12.95 -3.60 21.17
C LEU A 57 -14.02 -3.67 20.09
N THR A 58 -15.26 -4.02 20.47
CA THR A 58 -16.42 -4.03 19.55
C THR A 58 -16.68 -2.64 18.97
N ARG A 59 -16.59 -1.59 19.80
CA ARG A 59 -16.71 -0.20 19.32
C ARG A 59 -15.55 0.21 18.42
N MET A 60 -14.33 -0.17 18.76
CA MET A 60 -13.13 0.12 17.95
C MET A 60 -13.22 -0.51 16.55
N LYS A 61 -13.71 -1.74 16.45
CA LYS A 61 -13.91 -2.41 15.14
C LYS A 61 -15.09 -1.83 14.36
N GLY A 62 -15.95 -1.04 14.98
CA GLY A 62 -17.15 -0.50 14.34
C GLY A 62 -18.18 -1.57 13.96
N SER A 63 -18.22 -2.70 14.68
CA SER A 63 -19.16 -3.79 14.41
C SER A 63 -20.60 -3.35 14.67
N ALA A 64 -21.40 -3.32 13.62
CA ALA A 64 -22.81 -2.90 13.67
C ALA A 64 -23.79 -4.07 13.87
N ARG A 65 -23.33 -5.32 13.97
CA ARG A 65 -24.23 -6.47 14.13
C ARG A 65 -24.69 -6.58 15.58
N ARG A 66 -26.00 -6.59 15.79
CA ARG A 66 -26.60 -6.87 17.10
C ARG A 66 -26.08 -8.22 17.63
N ASN A 67 -25.56 -8.24 18.87
CA ASN A 67 -25.03 -9.42 19.56
C ASN A 67 -23.74 -10.03 18.94
N ALA A 68 -23.04 -9.32 18.07
CA ALA A 68 -21.69 -9.68 17.65
C ALA A 68 -20.69 -8.94 18.52
N TYR A 69 -19.89 -9.66 19.28
CA TYR A 69 -18.84 -9.10 20.16
C TYR A 69 -17.47 -9.41 19.59
N VAL A 70 -16.58 -8.42 19.69
CA VAL A 70 -15.17 -8.55 19.35
C VAL A 70 -14.41 -8.86 20.64
N LEU A 71 -13.94 -10.10 20.77
CA LEU A 71 -13.30 -10.60 21.99
C LEU A 71 -11.81 -10.25 22.03
N GLY A 72 -11.18 -10.19 20.88
CA GLY A 72 -9.85 -9.70 20.63
C GLY A 72 -9.84 -8.80 19.38
N LEU A 73 -8.77 -8.09 19.12
CA LEU A 73 -8.63 -7.23 17.97
C LEU A 73 -7.16 -7.05 17.63
N THR A 74 -6.74 -7.48 16.47
CA THR A 74 -5.45 -7.10 15.92
C THR A 74 -5.61 -5.83 15.11
N HIS A 75 -4.94 -4.77 15.54
CA HIS A 75 -5.10 -3.42 14.97
C HIS A 75 -3.77 -2.86 14.49
N THR A 76 -3.76 -2.37 13.25
CA THR A 76 -2.66 -1.61 12.68
C THR A 76 -3.18 -0.73 11.54
N GLU A 77 -2.30 0.10 11.00
CA GLU A 77 -2.56 0.87 9.78
C GLU A 77 -1.43 0.67 8.79
N SER A 78 -1.76 0.42 7.54
CA SER A 78 -0.79 0.43 6.46
C SER A 78 -0.40 1.85 6.09
N ARG A 79 0.88 2.07 5.85
CA ARG A 79 1.45 3.35 5.43
C ARG A 79 2.30 3.17 4.19
N VAL A 80 2.25 4.17 3.33
CA VAL A 80 3.03 4.25 2.10
C VAL A 80 3.68 5.63 2.05
N SER A 81 4.98 5.64 1.80
CA SER A 81 5.73 6.87 1.51
C SER A 81 6.40 6.73 0.15
N ILE A 82 6.27 7.73 -0.70
CA ILE A 82 6.95 7.82 -1.99
C ILE A 82 7.79 9.10 -1.98
N LYS A 83 9.08 8.95 -2.26
CA LYS A 83 9.99 10.05 -2.57
C LYS A 83 10.41 9.93 -4.02
N VAL A 84 10.53 11.06 -4.69
CA VAL A 84 11.08 11.11 -6.04
C VAL A 84 12.12 12.22 -6.13
N GLU A 85 13.24 11.83 -6.71
CA GLU A 85 14.31 12.73 -7.10
C GLU A 85 14.66 12.38 -8.54
N GLY A 86 15.34 13.25 -9.25
CA GLY A 86 15.81 12.93 -10.60
C GLY A 86 16.70 14.00 -11.17
N LYS A 87 17.69 13.55 -11.93
CA LYS A 87 18.49 14.44 -12.76
C LYS A 87 17.67 14.81 -13.98
N MET A 88 17.73 16.06 -14.38
CA MET A 88 17.02 16.59 -15.54
C MET A 88 17.98 17.17 -16.55
N LEU A 89 17.71 16.95 -17.82
CA LEU A 89 18.40 17.55 -18.94
C LEU A 89 17.38 18.27 -19.81
N SER A 90 17.64 19.55 -20.06
CA SER A 90 16.79 20.40 -20.93
C SER A 90 17.53 20.67 -22.25
N ASP A 91 16.79 20.66 -23.34
CA ASP A 91 17.27 21.04 -24.65
C ASP A 91 16.37 22.14 -25.26
N PRO A 92 16.77 23.42 -25.07
CA PRO A 92 16.02 24.56 -25.59
C PRO A 92 15.88 24.55 -27.12
N ALA A 93 16.80 23.96 -27.84
CA ALA A 93 16.79 23.94 -29.31
C ALA A 93 15.68 23.02 -29.84
N SER A 94 15.42 21.90 -29.18
CA SER A 94 14.32 20.99 -29.54
C SER A 94 12.99 21.36 -28.87
N GLY A 95 13.00 22.17 -27.79
CA GLY A 95 11.83 22.46 -26.98
C GLY A 95 11.42 21.33 -26.03
N TYR A 96 12.31 20.36 -25.76
CA TYR A 96 12.06 19.20 -24.93
C TYR A 96 13.05 19.10 -23.77
N GLU A 97 12.67 18.31 -22.79
CA GLU A 97 13.48 17.93 -21.64
C GLU A 97 13.25 16.47 -21.27
N CYS A 98 14.15 15.92 -20.49
CA CYS A 98 13.99 14.60 -19.91
C CYS A 98 14.37 14.61 -18.44
N ILE A 99 13.78 13.68 -17.69
CA ILE A 99 14.13 13.40 -16.31
C ILE A 99 14.39 11.91 -16.15
N ALA A 100 15.50 11.55 -15.48
CA ALA A 100 15.79 10.20 -15.03
C ALA A 100 15.36 10.06 -13.57
N PRO A 101 14.15 9.55 -13.28
CA PRO A 101 13.63 9.52 -11.93
C PRO A 101 14.33 8.48 -11.07
N ARG A 102 14.62 8.85 -9.83
CA ARG A 102 14.89 7.96 -8.72
C ARG A 102 13.65 7.93 -7.83
N VAL A 103 12.90 6.83 -7.87
CA VAL A 103 11.67 6.66 -7.10
C VAL A 103 11.96 5.77 -5.90
N GLU A 104 11.81 6.31 -4.70
CA GLU A 104 11.96 5.57 -3.45
C GLU A 104 10.59 5.36 -2.82
N VAL A 105 10.26 4.10 -2.55
CA VAL A 105 8.99 3.71 -1.92
C VAL A 105 9.28 2.99 -0.61
N LEU A 106 8.57 3.38 0.43
CA LEU A 106 8.57 2.69 1.72
C LEU A 106 7.16 2.20 2.03
N LEU A 107 7.03 0.89 2.25
CA LEU A 107 5.81 0.22 2.73
C LEU A 107 6.00 -0.17 4.19
N TYR A 108 5.02 0.10 5.04
CA TYR A 108 5.11 -0.34 6.43
C TYR A 108 3.75 -0.42 7.10
N TYR A 109 3.68 -1.22 8.15
CA TYR A 109 2.61 -1.15 9.12
C TYR A 109 3.06 -0.31 10.32
N LEU A 110 2.16 0.52 10.85
CA LEU A 110 2.34 1.10 12.18
C LEU A 110 2.45 -0.03 13.20
N PRO A 111 2.99 0.20 14.41
CA PRO A 111 3.11 -0.85 15.42
C PRO A 111 1.78 -1.59 15.58
N ILE A 112 1.82 -2.91 15.40
CA ILE A 112 0.63 -3.75 15.48
C ILE A 112 0.29 -3.93 16.96
N VAL A 113 -0.97 -3.71 17.31
CA VAL A 113 -1.46 -3.96 18.65
C VAL A 113 -2.42 -5.15 18.61
N VAL A 114 -2.11 -6.18 19.39
CA VAL A 114 -2.94 -7.35 19.58
C VAL A 114 -3.67 -7.20 20.91
N TYR A 115 -4.97 -6.93 20.84
CA TYR A 115 -5.83 -6.82 22.00
C TYR A 115 -6.47 -8.16 22.33
N VAL A 116 -6.57 -8.47 23.63
CA VAL A 116 -7.44 -9.50 24.16
C VAL A 116 -8.32 -8.85 25.23
N GLY A 117 -9.61 -9.10 25.19
CA GLY A 117 -10.54 -8.49 26.14
C GLY A 117 -10.15 -8.76 27.59
N ARG A 118 -10.17 -7.71 28.43
CA ARG A 118 -9.77 -7.79 29.84
C ARG A 118 -10.61 -8.78 30.67
N GLU A 119 -11.77 -9.16 30.16
CA GLU A 119 -12.65 -10.16 30.77
C GLU A 119 -12.06 -11.58 30.72
N PHE A 120 -11.05 -11.80 29.88
CA PHE A 120 -10.34 -13.06 29.72
C PHE A 120 -8.99 -12.98 30.43
N PRO A 121 -8.86 -13.47 31.67
CA PRO A 121 -7.63 -13.35 32.43
C PRO A 121 -6.45 -14.07 31.72
N PRO A 122 -5.23 -13.48 31.69
CA PRO A 122 -4.06 -14.16 31.17
C PRO A 122 -3.87 -15.54 31.81
N GLY A 123 -3.60 -16.53 30.97
CA GLY A 123 -3.46 -17.92 31.40
C GLY A 123 -4.77 -18.72 31.43
N SER A 124 -5.95 -18.09 31.33
CA SER A 124 -7.20 -18.84 31.14
C SER A 124 -7.30 -19.47 29.75
N CYS A 125 -8.12 -20.53 29.65
CA CYS A 125 -8.37 -21.18 28.36
C CYS A 125 -8.93 -20.19 27.35
N ALA A 126 -9.94 -19.38 27.74
CA ALA A 126 -10.54 -18.36 26.87
C ALA A 126 -9.53 -17.32 26.38
N TYR A 127 -8.61 -16.87 27.27
CA TYR A 127 -7.52 -15.97 26.86
C TYR A 127 -6.65 -16.60 25.77
N GLN A 128 -6.21 -17.85 25.96
CA GLN A 128 -5.34 -18.54 25.01
C GLN A 128 -5.98 -18.71 23.64
N GLU A 129 -7.26 -19.06 23.60
CA GLU A 129 -8.01 -19.23 22.35
C GLU A 129 -8.22 -17.92 21.60
N VAL A 130 -8.60 -16.84 22.31
CA VAL A 130 -8.74 -15.52 21.71
C VAL A 130 -7.38 -15.00 21.23
N LEU A 131 -6.32 -15.14 22.04
CA LEU A 131 -4.97 -14.75 21.64
C LEU A 131 -4.51 -15.52 20.40
N ALA A 132 -4.72 -16.84 20.35
CA ALA A 132 -4.36 -17.67 19.20
C ALA A 132 -5.10 -17.21 17.92
N HIS A 133 -6.35 -16.79 18.06
CA HIS A 133 -7.11 -16.20 16.95
C HIS A 133 -6.46 -14.90 16.47
N GLU A 134 -6.17 -13.97 17.37
CA GLU A 134 -5.58 -12.68 17.05
C GLU A 134 -4.16 -12.81 16.47
N MET A 135 -3.39 -13.81 16.94
CA MET A 135 -2.07 -14.09 16.39
C MET A 135 -2.13 -14.55 14.92
N ARG A 136 -3.22 -15.17 14.46
CA ARG A 136 -3.41 -15.46 13.02
C ARG A 136 -3.57 -14.18 12.21
N HIS A 137 -4.31 -13.19 12.72
CA HIS A 137 -4.41 -11.87 12.12
C HIS A 137 -3.03 -11.19 12.03
N LEU A 138 -2.29 -11.19 13.14
CA LEU A 138 -0.92 -10.67 13.19
C LEU A 138 -0.05 -11.31 12.11
N ASN A 139 0.04 -12.64 12.10
CA ASN A 139 0.88 -13.37 11.16
C ASN A 139 0.47 -13.09 9.72
N THR A 140 -0.82 -12.91 9.44
CA THR A 140 -1.31 -12.55 8.11
C THR A 140 -0.77 -11.18 7.65
N TYR A 141 -0.72 -10.17 8.52
CA TYR A 141 -0.07 -8.88 8.18
C TYR A 141 1.42 -9.08 7.91
N LEU A 142 2.13 -9.84 8.77
CA LEU A 142 3.56 -10.06 8.66
C LEU A 142 3.94 -10.79 7.35
N ASP A 143 3.20 -11.84 7.02
CA ASP A 143 3.44 -12.67 5.83
C ASP A 143 3.02 -11.96 4.54
N TYR A 144 2.10 -11.00 4.64
CA TYR A 144 1.60 -10.27 3.48
C TYR A 144 2.53 -9.16 3.01
N LEU A 145 3.19 -8.45 3.92
CA LEU A 145 4.03 -7.29 3.60
C LEU A 145 5.13 -7.61 2.57
N PRO A 146 5.89 -8.70 2.68
CA PRO A 146 6.88 -9.07 1.65
C PRO A 146 6.24 -9.42 0.30
N LYS A 147 5.02 -9.95 0.30
CA LYS A 147 4.29 -10.26 -0.95
C LYS A 147 3.83 -8.98 -1.66
N ALA A 148 3.35 -8.01 -0.90
CA ALA A 148 3.01 -6.68 -1.44
C ALA A 148 4.26 -5.97 -1.97
N GLU A 149 5.37 -6.01 -1.21
CA GLU A 149 6.65 -5.48 -1.64
C GLU A 149 7.10 -6.06 -2.98
N ALA A 150 7.09 -7.38 -3.12
CA ALA A 150 7.52 -8.05 -4.35
C ALA A 150 6.69 -7.61 -5.59
N ARG A 151 5.36 -7.48 -5.43
CA ARG A 151 4.49 -7.02 -6.52
C ARG A 151 4.72 -5.56 -6.88
N VAL A 152 4.82 -4.68 -5.89
CA VAL A 152 5.09 -3.26 -6.12
C VAL A 152 6.47 -3.07 -6.74
N ARG A 153 7.48 -3.81 -6.29
CA ARG A 153 8.84 -3.79 -6.85
C ARG A 153 8.83 -4.15 -8.33
N ALA A 154 8.16 -5.24 -8.70
CA ALA A 154 8.07 -5.68 -10.09
C ALA A 154 7.39 -4.61 -10.98
N ALA A 155 6.30 -4.01 -10.51
CA ALA A 155 5.59 -2.98 -11.25
C ALA A 155 6.42 -1.69 -11.39
N LEU A 156 7.09 -1.24 -10.33
CA LEU A 156 7.98 -0.07 -10.38
C LEU A 156 9.17 -0.31 -11.33
N ALA A 157 9.78 -1.50 -11.28
CA ALA A 157 10.88 -1.83 -12.19
C ALA A 157 10.40 -1.83 -13.65
N GLN A 158 9.24 -2.42 -13.93
CA GLN A 158 8.67 -2.42 -15.28
C GLN A 158 8.46 -1.00 -15.83
N ARG A 159 8.07 -0.05 -14.97
CA ARG A 159 7.77 1.33 -15.39
C ARG A 159 9.00 2.22 -15.42
N PHE A 160 9.89 2.12 -14.45
CA PHE A 160 10.95 3.11 -14.26
C PHE A 160 12.36 2.60 -14.60
N GLN A 161 12.61 1.30 -14.53
CA GLN A 161 13.97 0.81 -14.76
C GLN A 161 14.45 1.17 -16.16
N ASP A 162 15.53 1.93 -16.24
CA ASP A 162 16.19 2.40 -17.47
C ASP A 162 15.23 3.13 -18.45
N LYS A 163 14.21 3.83 -17.91
CA LYS A 163 13.19 4.53 -18.70
C LYS A 163 13.06 5.98 -18.27
N PRO A 164 13.88 6.90 -18.79
CA PRO A 164 13.69 8.32 -18.60
C PRO A 164 12.30 8.78 -19.07
N LEU A 165 11.77 9.78 -18.43
CA LEU A 165 10.53 10.45 -18.86
C LEU A 165 10.91 11.66 -19.70
N TYR A 166 10.30 11.76 -20.88
CA TYR A 166 10.47 12.87 -21.82
C TYR A 166 9.23 13.74 -21.83
N ALA A 167 9.43 15.05 -21.86
CA ALA A 167 8.37 16.03 -21.87
C ALA A 167 8.77 17.31 -22.63
N ARG A 168 7.83 18.22 -22.82
CA ARG A 168 8.15 19.59 -23.26
C ARG A 168 8.82 20.34 -22.12
N LEU A 169 9.66 21.33 -22.47
CA LEU A 169 10.36 22.16 -21.50
C LEU A 169 9.46 22.64 -20.37
N GLY A 170 9.93 22.46 -19.12
CA GLY A 170 9.23 22.84 -17.91
C GLY A 170 8.11 21.92 -17.46
N GLN A 171 7.89 20.76 -18.12
CA GLN A 171 6.75 19.88 -17.82
C GLN A 171 7.15 18.54 -17.19
N ALA A 172 8.39 18.08 -17.32
CA ALA A 172 8.79 16.72 -16.90
C ALA A 172 8.54 16.47 -15.41
N GLN A 173 8.92 17.41 -14.56
CA GLN A 173 8.73 17.29 -13.12
C GLN A 173 7.25 17.20 -12.74
N ALA A 174 6.41 18.05 -13.33
CA ALA A 174 4.97 18.07 -13.04
C ALA A 174 4.25 16.80 -13.53
N LEU A 175 4.67 16.28 -14.69
CA LEU A 175 4.13 15.03 -15.22
C LEU A 175 4.53 13.84 -14.35
N LEU A 176 5.79 13.76 -13.91
CA LEU A 176 6.27 12.73 -13.02
C LEU A 176 5.52 12.77 -11.68
N GLN A 177 5.40 13.96 -11.07
CA GLN A 177 4.69 14.11 -9.81
C GLN A 177 3.22 13.68 -9.93
N ARG A 178 2.55 14.07 -11.01
CA ARG A 178 1.16 13.66 -11.27
C ARG A 178 1.03 12.14 -11.41
N GLU A 179 1.94 11.49 -12.14
CA GLU A 179 1.94 10.03 -12.29
C GLU A 179 2.07 9.34 -10.93
N LEU A 180 2.94 9.87 -10.06
CA LEU A 180 3.13 9.31 -8.72
C LEU A 180 1.91 9.51 -7.83
N ASP A 181 1.35 10.72 -7.80
CA ASP A 181 0.25 11.06 -6.90
C ASP A 181 -1.07 10.37 -7.28
N THR A 182 -1.40 10.35 -8.58
CA THR A 182 -2.69 9.84 -9.05
C THR A 182 -2.66 8.35 -9.38
N GLY A 183 -1.58 7.85 -9.94
CA GLY A 183 -1.43 6.45 -10.37
C GLY A 183 -0.77 5.58 -9.29
N TRP A 184 0.49 5.85 -9.01
CA TRP A 184 1.30 4.97 -8.17
C TRP A 184 0.87 4.92 -6.72
N MET A 185 0.52 6.06 -6.11
CA MET A 185 0.03 6.08 -4.74
C MET A 185 -1.24 5.24 -4.60
N SER A 186 -2.17 5.38 -5.54
CA SER A 186 -3.43 4.61 -5.56
C SER A 186 -3.19 3.12 -5.75
N TYR A 187 -2.32 2.75 -6.69
CA TYR A 187 -1.94 1.35 -6.94
C TYR A 187 -1.32 0.71 -5.69
N ILE A 188 -0.32 1.36 -5.09
CA ILE A 188 0.39 0.81 -3.93
C ILE A 188 -0.54 0.67 -2.72
N ARG A 189 -1.41 1.67 -2.47
CA ARG A 189 -2.43 1.57 -1.41
C ARG A 189 -3.39 0.41 -1.65
N SER A 190 -3.79 0.19 -2.90
CA SER A 190 -4.63 -0.95 -3.28
C SER A 190 -3.92 -2.29 -3.03
N GLU A 191 -2.63 -2.39 -3.38
CA GLU A 191 -1.84 -3.59 -3.09
C GLU A 191 -1.73 -3.84 -1.58
N MET A 192 -1.51 -2.81 -0.77
CA MET A 192 -1.47 -2.96 0.69
C MET A 192 -2.84 -3.35 1.27
N ALA A 193 -3.94 -2.83 0.72
CA ALA A 193 -5.30 -3.11 1.19
C ALA A 193 -5.78 -4.54 0.88
N ARG A 194 -5.15 -5.27 -0.04
CA ARG A 194 -5.53 -6.67 -0.33
C ARG A 194 -5.39 -7.61 0.86
N VAL A 195 -4.59 -7.26 1.85
CA VAL A 195 -4.49 -8.02 3.10
C VAL A 195 -5.84 -8.14 3.80
N GLU A 196 -6.73 -7.16 3.67
CA GLU A 196 -8.03 -7.14 4.33
C GLU A 196 -8.95 -8.30 3.89
N THR A 197 -8.80 -8.79 2.65
CA THR A 197 -9.50 -9.99 2.18
C THR A 197 -9.05 -11.23 2.94
N LEU A 198 -7.74 -11.34 3.24
CA LEU A 198 -7.18 -12.44 4.01
C LEU A 198 -7.58 -12.34 5.48
N GLN A 199 -7.61 -11.13 6.02
CA GLN A 199 -8.09 -10.87 7.39
C GLN A 199 -9.56 -11.27 7.54
N ALA A 200 -10.42 -10.90 6.59
CA ALA A 200 -11.82 -11.26 6.60
C ALA A 200 -12.06 -12.79 6.52
N ALA A 201 -11.16 -13.54 5.88
CA ALA A 201 -11.26 -15.00 5.80
C ALA A 201 -10.98 -15.68 7.15
N ILE A 202 -10.19 -15.06 8.04
CA ILE A 202 -9.95 -15.54 9.41
C ILE A 202 -11.24 -15.39 10.24
N ASP A 203 -11.93 -14.28 10.08
CA ASP A 203 -13.17 -13.91 10.79
C ASP A 203 -14.41 -14.65 10.21
N SER A 204 -14.28 -15.92 9.92
CA SER A 204 -15.39 -16.70 9.37
C SER A 204 -16.49 -17.00 10.40
N PRO A 205 -17.76 -17.22 9.98
CA PRO A 205 -18.82 -17.64 10.88
C PRO A 205 -18.49 -18.94 11.62
N GLN A 206 -17.77 -19.86 10.96
CA GLN A 206 -17.33 -21.12 11.55
C GLN A 206 -16.33 -20.88 12.69
N GLU A 207 -15.40 -19.96 12.52
CA GLU A 207 -14.44 -19.61 13.56
C GLU A 207 -15.11 -18.95 14.77
N TYR A 208 -16.05 -18.04 14.57
CA TYR A 208 -16.83 -17.48 15.67
C TYR A 208 -17.65 -18.52 16.40
N ALA A 209 -18.25 -19.49 15.68
CA ALA A 209 -18.97 -20.60 16.28
C ALA A 209 -18.02 -21.52 17.08
N ARG A 210 -16.79 -21.73 16.62
CA ARG A 210 -15.75 -22.47 17.33
C ARG A 210 -15.38 -21.76 18.62
N LEU A 211 -15.02 -20.49 18.57
CA LEU A 211 -14.64 -19.68 19.73
C LEU A 211 -15.73 -19.63 20.80
N GLY A 212 -17.01 -19.65 20.42
CA GLY A 212 -18.12 -19.68 21.36
C GLY A 212 -18.24 -21.00 22.14
N LYS A 213 -17.72 -22.10 21.61
CA LYS A 213 -17.84 -23.43 22.19
C LYS A 213 -16.57 -23.93 22.92
N VAL A 214 -15.41 -23.32 22.64
CA VAL A 214 -14.16 -23.72 23.29
C VAL A 214 -14.20 -23.47 24.78
N CYS A 215 -13.28 -24.11 25.52
CA CYS A 215 -13.16 -23.94 26.96
C CYS A 215 -14.43 -24.29 27.73
N ALA A 216 -15.14 -25.34 27.31
CA ALA A 216 -16.42 -25.76 27.89
C ALA A 216 -17.48 -24.63 27.96
N GLY A 217 -17.45 -23.70 27.00
CA GLY A 217 -18.38 -22.56 26.96
C GLY A 217 -18.01 -21.39 27.87
N GLU A 218 -16.79 -21.35 28.39
CA GLU A 218 -16.30 -20.25 29.25
C GLU A 218 -16.46 -18.89 28.58
N VAL A 219 -16.10 -18.77 27.30
CA VAL A 219 -16.22 -17.54 26.50
C VAL A 219 -17.66 -17.02 26.51
N GLU A 220 -18.60 -17.89 26.17
CA GLU A 220 -20.03 -17.52 26.13
C GLU A 220 -20.59 -17.18 27.51
N SER A 221 -20.15 -17.91 28.55
CA SER A 221 -20.58 -17.66 29.92
C SER A 221 -20.10 -16.31 30.45
N LEU A 222 -18.85 -15.94 30.19
CA LEU A 222 -18.28 -14.64 30.56
C LEU A 222 -19.03 -13.48 29.89
N ILE A 223 -19.34 -13.59 28.60
CA ILE A 223 -20.10 -12.59 27.86
C ILE A 223 -21.51 -12.43 28.47
N ARG A 224 -22.19 -13.53 28.79
CA ARG A 224 -23.52 -13.49 29.42
C ARG A 224 -23.50 -12.84 30.79
N MET A 225 -22.52 -13.18 31.64
CA MET A 225 -22.39 -12.58 32.98
C MET A 225 -22.14 -11.08 32.92
N THR A 226 -21.18 -10.64 32.08
CA THR A 226 -20.85 -9.22 31.93
C THR A 226 -22.05 -8.41 31.44
N ASN A 227 -22.81 -8.93 30.48
CA ASN A 227 -24.00 -8.27 29.97
C ASN A 227 -25.12 -8.16 31.06
N LYS A 228 -25.26 -9.15 31.91
CA LYS A 228 -26.23 -9.11 33.04
C LYS A 228 -25.87 -8.03 34.06
N HIS A 229 -24.57 -7.89 34.38
CA HIS A 229 -24.09 -6.84 35.28
C HIS A 229 -24.31 -5.44 34.69
N ALA A 230 -23.97 -5.22 33.41
CA ALA A 230 -24.15 -3.96 32.72
C ALA A 230 -25.63 -3.53 32.62
N ARG A 231 -26.57 -4.47 32.55
CA ARG A 231 -28.02 -4.15 32.58
C ARG A 231 -28.49 -3.76 33.96
N ARG A 232 -27.98 -4.39 35.03
CA ARG A 232 -28.35 -4.06 36.43
C ARG A 232 -27.84 -2.70 36.83
N SER A 233 -26.63 -2.30 36.45
CA SER A 233 -26.05 -0.99 36.75
C SER A 233 -26.71 0.19 36.02
N LYS A 234 -27.45 -0.07 34.93
CA LYS A 234 -28.24 0.94 34.21
C LYS A 234 -29.68 1.08 34.75
N ALA A 235 -30.12 0.18 35.61
CA ALA A 235 -31.48 0.14 36.16
C ALA A 235 -31.53 0.71 37.60
N GLN A 236 -30.40 1.10 38.13
CA GLN A 236 -30.22 1.87 39.37
C GLN A 236 -29.86 3.32 39.04
#